data_cf5c4a805cb9712dcb34a573d47cea64
#
_entry.id   cf5c4a805cb9712dcb34a573d47cea64
#
_cell.length_a   1.000
_cell.length_b   1.000
_cell.length_c   1.000
_cell.angle_alpha   90.00
_cell.angle_beta   90.00
_cell.angle_gamma   90.00
#
_symmetry.space_group_name_H-M   'P 1'
#
loop_
_entity.id
_entity.type
_entity.pdbx_description
1 polymer ?
#
loop_
_entity_poly.entity_id
_entity_poly.type
_entity_poly.pdbx_seq_one_letter_code
_entity_poly.pdbx_strand_id
1 'polypeptide(L)'
;AEAMNADPHFFDDIDLVVPTSGSSAGTPRLVGLSIEALIASAKATELALEGSGRWILALPAHHIAGAMILLRAAVAETNPQIVDTSEGFDPRALLPAIAGATQDGMPGYLSLVPTQLAQCLEAGEEVVGPMRSLSAILVGGAATNHQLLDRATKVGLKVRLTYGMTETAGGCVYDG
;
A
#
# COMPACT_ATOMS: atom_id res chain seq x y z
N ALA A 1 1.36 8.52 36.56
CA ALA A 1 2.30 8.30 35.48
C ALA A 1 3.31 7.26 35.96
N GLU A 2 2.99 5.98 35.77
CA GLU A 2 3.97 4.90 35.94
C GLU A 2 4.98 5.05 34.81
N ALA A 3 6.20 5.41 35.15
CA ALA A 3 7.32 5.34 34.23
C ALA A 3 7.46 3.86 33.85
N MET A 4 7.17 3.54 32.60
CA MET A 4 7.53 2.25 32.02
C MET A 4 9.04 2.08 32.25
N ASN A 5 9.43 1.14 33.11
CA ASN A 5 10.78 0.59 33.15
C ASN A 5 10.94 -0.21 31.85
N ALA A 6 11.11 0.50 30.73
CA ALA A 6 11.46 -0.14 29.48
C ALA A 6 12.92 -0.66 29.63
N ASP A 7 13.10 -1.93 29.34
CA ASP A 7 14.44 -2.49 29.15
C ASP A 7 15.18 -1.55 28.18
N PRO A 8 16.33 -0.98 28.54
CA PRO A 8 17.09 -0.07 27.69
C PRO A 8 17.44 -0.70 26.32
N HIS A 9 17.44 -2.04 26.20
CA HIS A 9 17.66 -2.78 24.97
C HIS A 9 16.38 -3.09 24.18
N PHE A 10 15.20 -2.70 24.68
CA PHE A 10 13.92 -2.96 24.02
C PHE A 10 13.84 -2.34 22.61
N PHE A 11 14.56 -1.27 22.35
CA PHE A 11 14.56 -0.54 21.09
C PHE A 11 15.77 -0.84 20.17
N ASP A 12 16.73 -1.67 20.62
CA ASP A 12 18.00 -1.88 19.90
C ASP A 12 17.80 -2.45 18.49
N ASP A 13 16.70 -3.18 18.23
CA ASP A 13 16.37 -3.80 16.93
C ASP A 13 15.12 -3.19 16.29
N ILE A 14 14.69 -1.98 16.71
CA ILE A 14 13.50 -1.32 16.19
C ILE A 14 13.89 -0.08 15.39
N ASP A 15 13.63 -0.10 14.09
CA ASP A 15 13.90 1.02 13.18
C ASP A 15 12.65 1.83 12.83
N LEU A 16 11.47 1.20 12.92
CA LEU A 16 10.20 1.86 12.64
C LEU A 16 9.15 1.47 13.67
N VAL A 17 8.47 2.48 14.23
CA VAL A 17 7.31 2.28 15.11
C VAL A 17 6.06 2.76 14.40
N VAL A 18 5.06 1.89 14.27
CA VAL A 18 3.80 2.18 13.58
C VAL A 18 2.61 1.88 14.50
N PRO A 19 1.63 2.79 14.62
CA PRO A 19 0.40 2.49 15.33
C PRO A 19 -0.46 1.50 14.52
N THR A 20 -1.08 0.52 15.21
CA THR A 20 -2.11 -0.31 14.60
C THR A 20 -3.39 0.51 14.41
N SER A 21 -4.18 0.19 13.39
CA SER A 21 -5.46 0.86 13.11
C SER A 21 -6.57 0.60 14.15
N GLY A 22 -6.24 -0.05 15.29
CA GLY A 22 -7.15 -0.30 16.40
C GLY A 22 -8.26 -1.30 16.06
N SER A 23 -8.03 -2.58 16.30
CA SER A 23 -9.11 -3.56 16.33
C SER A 23 -9.85 -3.46 17.66
N SER A 24 -11.18 -3.45 17.64
CA SER A 24 -12.16 -3.82 18.68
C SER A 24 -11.96 -3.43 20.18
N ALA A 25 -10.81 -2.96 20.62
CA ALA A 25 -10.55 -2.57 22.01
C ALA A 25 -10.23 -1.08 22.23
N GLY A 26 -10.32 -0.26 21.19
CA GLY A 26 -10.32 1.22 21.31
C GLY A 26 -8.98 1.91 21.52
N THR A 27 -7.89 1.19 21.79
CA THR A 27 -6.57 1.80 21.98
C THR A 27 -5.60 1.30 20.92
N PRO A 28 -5.02 2.20 20.06
CA PRO A 28 -3.99 1.81 19.11
C PRO A 28 -2.79 1.21 19.85
N ARG A 29 -2.30 0.06 19.38
CA ARG A 29 -1.04 -0.50 19.85
C ARG A 29 0.08 -0.01 18.96
N LEU A 30 1.26 0.18 19.51
CA LEU A 30 2.47 0.45 18.76
C LEU A 30 3.16 -0.87 18.41
N VAL A 31 3.58 -1.00 17.18
CA VAL A 31 4.33 -2.14 16.68
C VAL A 31 5.70 -1.65 16.23
N GLY A 32 6.76 -2.24 16.78
CA GLY A 32 8.13 -2.01 16.37
C GLY A 32 8.53 -3.00 15.28
N LEU A 33 9.19 -2.52 14.24
CA LEU A 33 9.66 -3.32 13.10
C LEU A 33 11.14 -3.02 12.85
N SER A 34 11.92 -4.06 12.58
CA SER A 34 13.30 -3.90 12.16
C SER A 34 13.41 -3.60 10.66
N ILE A 35 14.49 -2.97 10.24
CA ILE A 35 14.75 -2.67 8.83
C ILE A 35 14.86 -3.95 7.99
N GLU A 36 15.40 -5.04 8.58
CA GLU A 36 15.51 -6.33 7.91
C GLU A 36 14.13 -6.91 7.59
N ALA A 37 13.18 -6.85 8.54
CA ALA A 37 11.81 -7.32 8.33
C ALA A 37 11.09 -6.47 7.25
N LEU A 38 11.30 -5.16 7.29
CA LEU A 38 10.74 -4.23 6.32
C LEU A 38 11.29 -4.49 4.90
N ILE A 39 12.60 -4.66 4.75
CA ILE A 39 13.24 -4.97 3.47
C ILE A 39 12.81 -6.35 2.96
N ALA A 40 12.72 -7.35 3.85
CA ALA A 40 12.27 -8.69 3.49
C ALA A 40 10.83 -8.66 2.93
N SER A 41 9.92 -7.91 3.57
CA SER A 41 8.55 -7.71 3.09
C SER A 41 8.51 -6.99 1.74
N ALA A 42 9.34 -5.96 1.54
CA ALA A 42 9.43 -5.24 0.27
C ALA A 42 9.88 -6.18 -0.87
N LYS A 43 10.94 -6.95 -0.65
CA LYS A 43 11.47 -7.93 -1.62
C LYS A 43 10.47 -9.05 -1.91
N ALA A 44 9.76 -9.55 -0.90
CA ALA A 44 8.70 -10.54 -1.09
C ALA A 44 7.57 -10.00 -1.98
N THR A 45 7.23 -8.71 -1.84
CA THR A 45 6.27 -8.05 -2.74
C THR A 45 6.78 -8.01 -4.19
N GLU A 46 8.04 -7.65 -4.42
CA GLU A 46 8.65 -7.65 -5.77
C GLU A 46 8.59 -9.05 -6.42
N LEU A 47 8.85 -10.10 -5.64
CA LEU A 47 8.76 -11.48 -6.12
C LEU A 47 7.32 -11.91 -6.45
N ALA A 48 6.34 -11.39 -5.73
CA ALA A 48 4.92 -11.68 -5.97
C ALA A 48 4.33 -10.89 -7.15
N LEU A 49 5.02 -9.84 -7.59
CA LEU A 49 4.62 -8.97 -8.70
C LEU A 49 5.52 -9.19 -9.93
N GLU A 50 5.56 -8.23 -10.84
CA GLU A 50 6.40 -8.28 -12.06
C GLU A 50 7.85 -7.76 -11.82
N GLY A 51 8.32 -7.77 -10.56
CA GLY A 51 9.63 -7.26 -10.18
C GLY A 51 9.60 -5.83 -9.65
N SER A 52 10.77 -5.18 -9.66
CA SER A 52 10.91 -3.79 -9.24
C SER A 52 10.12 -2.85 -10.12
N GLY A 53 9.57 -1.78 -9.53
CA GLY A 53 8.76 -0.82 -10.26
C GLY A 53 8.54 0.50 -9.51
N ARG A 54 7.79 1.40 -10.12
CA ARG A 54 7.42 2.69 -9.54
C ARG A 54 6.12 2.59 -8.77
N TRP A 55 6.14 3.08 -7.56
CA TRP A 55 5.01 3.02 -6.64
C TRP A 55 4.26 4.34 -6.57
N ILE A 56 2.93 4.26 -6.52
CA ILE A 56 2.04 5.39 -6.28
C ILE A 56 1.59 5.35 -4.82
N LEU A 57 1.87 6.41 -4.07
CA LEU A 57 1.45 6.60 -2.69
C LEU A 57 0.12 7.35 -2.65
N ALA A 58 -0.98 6.62 -2.49
CA ALA A 58 -2.33 7.13 -2.31
C ALA A 58 -2.93 6.73 -0.95
N LEU A 59 -2.08 6.26 -0.03
CA LEU A 59 -2.43 5.85 1.34
C LEU A 59 -1.64 6.69 2.35
N PRO A 60 -2.19 6.94 3.55
CA PRO A 60 -1.48 7.68 4.58
C PRO A 60 -0.16 7.00 4.98
N ALA A 61 0.96 7.73 4.89
CA ALA A 61 2.30 7.19 5.15
C ALA A 61 2.55 6.83 6.63
N HIS A 62 1.72 7.31 7.55
CA HIS A 62 1.80 6.95 8.97
C HIS A 62 1.15 5.61 9.31
N HIS A 63 0.49 4.95 8.36
CA HIS A 63 0.06 3.55 8.45
C HIS A 63 1.01 2.64 7.69
N ILE A 64 1.12 1.38 8.14
CA ILE A 64 2.07 0.43 7.56
C ILE A 64 1.91 0.27 6.04
N ALA A 65 0.68 0.29 5.52
CA ALA A 65 0.45 0.17 4.08
C ALA A 65 1.09 1.31 3.28
N GLY A 66 0.97 2.56 3.74
CA GLY A 66 1.59 3.72 3.11
C GLY A 66 3.11 3.76 3.33
N ALA A 67 3.59 3.47 4.56
CA ALA A 67 5.02 3.38 4.86
C ALA A 67 5.72 2.37 3.95
N MET A 68 5.11 1.20 3.73
CA MET A 68 5.68 0.18 2.86
C MET A 68 5.74 0.57 1.38
N ILE A 69 4.89 1.49 0.91
CA ILE A 69 5.03 2.05 -0.46
C ILE A 69 6.34 2.83 -0.58
N LEU A 70 6.64 3.68 0.41
CA LEU A 70 7.88 4.45 0.43
C LEU A 70 9.10 3.53 0.51
N LEU A 71 9.04 2.49 1.33
CA LEU A 71 10.14 1.53 1.46
C LEU A 71 10.34 0.72 0.16
N ARG A 72 9.26 0.25 -0.46
CA ARG A 72 9.33 -0.48 -1.74
C ARG A 72 9.93 0.40 -2.84
N ALA A 73 9.56 1.68 -2.89
CA ALA A 73 10.17 2.63 -3.81
C ALA A 73 11.68 2.80 -3.54
N ALA A 74 12.08 2.89 -2.27
CA ALA A 74 13.49 2.99 -1.88
C ALA A 74 14.28 1.72 -2.24
N VAL A 75 13.72 0.53 -1.98
CA VAL A 75 14.35 -0.77 -2.35
C VAL A 75 14.48 -0.92 -3.86
N ALA A 76 13.50 -0.43 -4.62
CA ALA A 76 13.52 -0.40 -6.08
C ALA A 76 14.38 0.74 -6.68
N GLU A 77 14.99 1.57 -5.83
CA GLU A 77 15.76 2.76 -6.22
C GLU A 77 14.95 3.72 -7.12
N THR A 78 13.65 3.85 -6.85
CA THR A 78 12.73 4.72 -7.59
C THR A 78 12.14 5.80 -6.71
N ASN A 79 11.69 6.91 -7.33
CA ASN A 79 10.93 7.93 -6.62
C ASN A 79 9.44 7.58 -6.64
N PRO A 80 8.76 7.51 -5.47
CA PRO A 80 7.33 7.28 -5.43
C PRO A 80 6.57 8.46 -6.02
N GLN A 81 5.46 8.19 -6.70
CA GLN A 81 4.52 9.20 -7.14
C GLN A 81 3.54 9.47 -5.98
N ILE A 82 3.57 10.66 -5.43
CA ILE A 82 2.76 11.01 -4.25
C ILE A 82 1.44 11.65 -4.71
N VAL A 83 0.34 11.10 -4.21
CA VAL A 83 -1.02 11.65 -4.37
C VAL A 83 -1.40 12.37 -3.08
N ASP A 84 -1.77 13.63 -3.19
CA ASP A 84 -2.28 14.37 -2.03
C ASP A 84 -3.67 13.84 -1.64
N THR A 85 -3.77 13.35 -0.41
CA THR A 85 -5.02 12.83 0.17
C THR A 85 -5.40 13.58 1.46
N SER A 86 -4.84 14.77 1.70
CA SER A 86 -5.07 15.56 2.91
C SER A 86 -6.53 15.97 3.09
N GLU A 87 -7.22 16.25 1.99
CA GLU A 87 -8.66 16.60 1.94
C GLU A 87 -9.55 15.39 1.62
N GLY A 88 -9.00 14.17 1.68
CA GLY A 88 -9.66 12.94 1.27
C GLY A 88 -9.13 12.40 -0.04
N PHE A 89 -9.62 11.22 -0.43
CA PHE A 89 -9.19 10.57 -1.66
C PHE A 89 -10.04 11.05 -2.85
N ASP A 90 -9.42 11.67 -3.84
CA ASP A 90 -10.00 11.96 -5.14
C ASP A 90 -9.39 11.02 -6.20
N PRO A 91 -10.19 10.16 -6.87
CA PRO A 91 -9.69 9.28 -7.93
C PRO A 91 -8.97 10.02 -9.08
N ARG A 92 -9.37 11.26 -9.39
CA ARG A 92 -8.74 12.05 -10.45
C ARG A 92 -7.32 12.51 -10.11
N ALA A 93 -7.01 12.64 -8.81
CA ALA A 93 -5.67 12.95 -8.36
C ALA A 93 -4.64 11.83 -8.66
N LEU A 94 -5.11 10.63 -9.02
CA LEU A 94 -4.25 9.53 -9.48
C LEU A 94 -3.68 9.78 -10.89
N LEU A 95 -4.32 10.55 -11.75
CA LEU A 95 -3.96 10.64 -13.17
C LEU A 95 -2.52 11.07 -13.43
N PRO A 96 -2.00 12.16 -12.82
CA PRO A 96 -0.60 12.53 -12.99
C PRO A 96 0.36 11.51 -12.39
N ALA A 97 -0.02 10.88 -11.26
CA ALA A 97 0.79 9.87 -10.60
C ALA A 97 0.89 8.59 -11.45
N ILE A 98 -0.20 8.16 -12.09
CA ILE A 98 -0.19 7.01 -13.01
C ILE A 98 0.72 7.31 -14.21
N ALA A 99 0.60 8.49 -14.81
CA ALA A 99 1.47 8.88 -15.92
C ALA A 99 2.96 8.85 -15.54
N GLY A 100 3.30 9.38 -14.34
CA GLY A 100 4.66 9.33 -13.82
C GLY A 100 5.16 7.92 -13.49
N ALA A 101 4.29 7.04 -12.99
CA ALA A 101 4.66 5.68 -12.61
C ALA A 101 4.85 4.76 -13.83
N THR A 102 4.19 5.04 -14.95
CA THR A 102 4.19 4.17 -16.15
C THR A 102 5.10 4.66 -17.27
N GLN A 103 5.80 5.78 -17.07
CA GLN A 103 6.78 6.26 -18.05
C GLN A 103 7.97 5.29 -18.17
N ASP A 104 8.65 5.30 -19.32
CA ASP A 104 9.89 4.55 -19.62
C ASP A 104 9.76 3.02 -19.53
N GLY A 105 8.54 2.48 -19.56
CA GLY A 105 8.28 1.03 -19.59
C GLY A 105 8.56 0.29 -18.29
N MET A 106 8.87 0.98 -17.18
CA MET A 106 8.93 0.35 -15.86
C MET A 106 7.54 -0.07 -15.39
N PRO A 107 7.42 -1.19 -14.63
CA PRO A 107 6.18 -1.55 -13.96
C PRO A 107 5.70 -0.44 -13.03
N GLY A 108 4.42 -0.05 -13.15
CA GLY A 108 3.77 0.90 -12.25
C GLY A 108 2.85 0.15 -11.27
N TYR A 109 2.95 0.47 -9.98
CA TYR A 109 2.20 -0.18 -8.91
C TYR A 109 1.41 0.84 -8.09
N LEU A 110 0.18 0.47 -7.74
CA LEU A 110 -0.71 1.25 -6.90
C LEU A 110 -1.25 0.40 -5.77
N SER A 111 -1.34 0.94 -4.55
CA SER A 111 -2.04 0.28 -3.44
C SER A 111 -3.25 1.09 -3.03
N LEU A 112 -4.39 0.42 -2.89
CA LEU A 112 -5.67 1.01 -2.53
C LEU A 112 -6.34 0.19 -1.42
N VAL A 113 -7.23 0.84 -0.67
CA VAL A 113 -8.27 0.14 0.10
C VAL A 113 -9.50 -0.10 -0.77
N PRO A 114 -10.39 -1.08 -0.42
CA PRO A 114 -11.56 -1.40 -1.25
C PRO A 114 -12.47 -0.22 -1.57
N THR A 115 -12.63 0.72 -0.61
CA THR A 115 -13.43 1.93 -0.81
C THR A 115 -12.83 2.87 -1.87
N GLN A 116 -11.51 3.02 -1.92
CA GLN A 116 -10.83 3.80 -2.95
C GLN A 116 -10.98 3.15 -4.33
N LEU A 117 -10.85 1.82 -4.42
CA LEU A 117 -11.09 1.10 -5.68
C LEU A 117 -12.52 1.31 -6.17
N ALA A 118 -13.51 1.26 -5.27
CA ALA A 118 -14.91 1.53 -5.63
C ALA A 118 -15.08 2.95 -6.20
N GLN A 119 -14.49 3.95 -5.55
CA GLN A 119 -14.52 5.34 -6.02
C GLN A 119 -13.84 5.51 -7.40
N CYS A 120 -12.73 4.81 -7.66
CA CYS A 120 -12.11 4.81 -8.98
C CYS A 120 -13.03 4.23 -10.05
N LEU A 121 -13.73 3.12 -9.77
CA LEU A 121 -14.68 2.52 -10.70
C LEU A 121 -15.92 3.41 -10.94
N GLU A 122 -16.34 4.16 -9.93
CA GLU A 122 -17.46 5.12 -10.03
C GLU A 122 -17.08 6.38 -10.82
N ALA A 123 -15.82 6.80 -10.76
CA ALA A 123 -15.28 7.89 -11.55
C ALA A 123 -15.27 7.58 -13.07
N GLY A 124 -15.39 6.31 -13.44
CA GLY A 124 -15.58 5.87 -14.83
C GLY A 124 -14.31 5.87 -15.67
N GLU A 125 -14.49 5.89 -16.98
CA GLU A 125 -13.42 5.63 -17.97
C GLU A 125 -12.28 6.66 -17.89
N GLU A 126 -12.54 7.87 -17.48
CA GLU A 126 -11.55 8.92 -17.29
C GLU A 126 -10.43 8.47 -16.34
N VAL A 127 -10.77 7.74 -15.27
CA VAL A 127 -9.83 7.23 -14.26
C VAL A 127 -9.42 5.79 -14.56
N VAL A 128 -10.39 4.93 -14.88
CA VAL A 128 -10.16 3.50 -15.13
C VAL A 128 -9.26 3.27 -16.35
N GLY A 129 -9.44 4.07 -17.41
CA GLY A 129 -8.63 3.97 -18.63
C GLY A 129 -7.13 4.03 -18.34
N PRO A 130 -6.63 5.12 -17.74
CA PRO A 130 -5.23 5.21 -17.31
C PRO A 130 -4.79 4.11 -16.33
N MET A 131 -5.65 3.68 -15.39
CA MET A 131 -5.31 2.63 -14.42
C MET A 131 -4.98 1.28 -15.08
N ARG A 132 -5.47 0.99 -16.28
CA ARG A 132 -5.13 -0.24 -17.03
C ARG A 132 -3.65 -0.33 -17.41
N SER A 133 -2.94 0.79 -17.49
CA SER A 133 -1.50 0.81 -17.78
C SER A 133 -0.65 0.33 -16.60
N LEU A 134 -1.20 0.30 -15.39
CA LEU A 134 -0.49 -0.21 -14.21
C LEU A 134 -0.24 -1.72 -14.34
N SER A 135 0.91 -2.17 -13.86
CA SER A 135 1.28 -3.58 -13.82
C SER A 135 0.50 -4.35 -12.75
N ALA A 136 0.24 -3.73 -11.60
CA ALA A 136 -0.66 -4.27 -10.59
C ALA A 136 -1.29 -3.17 -9.71
N ILE A 137 -2.48 -3.48 -9.21
CA ILE A 137 -3.19 -2.68 -8.21
C ILE A 137 -3.42 -3.58 -7.00
N LEU A 138 -2.68 -3.34 -5.92
CA LEU A 138 -2.84 -4.06 -4.67
C LEU A 138 -4.07 -3.53 -3.93
N VAL A 139 -4.94 -4.42 -3.50
CA VAL A 139 -6.13 -4.06 -2.72
C VAL A 139 -6.15 -4.84 -1.42
N GLY A 140 -6.14 -4.12 -0.30
CA GLY A 140 -6.08 -4.72 1.03
C GLY A 140 -6.53 -3.78 2.14
N GLY A 141 -6.17 -4.11 3.39
CA GLY A 141 -6.52 -3.32 4.57
C GLY A 141 -7.95 -3.53 5.08
N ALA A 142 -8.83 -4.13 4.29
CA ALA A 142 -10.19 -4.53 4.67
C ALA A 142 -10.69 -5.67 3.79
N ALA A 143 -11.75 -6.34 4.21
CA ALA A 143 -12.42 -7.35 3.39
C ALA A 143 -12.96 -6.74 2.09
N THR A 144 -12.64 -7.36 0.97
CA THR A 144 -13.07 -6.93 -0.35
C THR A 144 -14.27 -7.75 -0.82
N ASN A 145 -15.33 -7.08 -1.26
CA ASN A 145 -16.51 -7.73 -1.82
C ASN A 145 -16.19 -8.32 -3.21
N HIS A 146 -16.59 -9.57 -3.46
CA HIS A 146 -16.43 -10.23 -4.76
C HIS A 146 -17.02 -9.43 -5.93
N GLN A 147 -18.16 -8.75 -5.73
CA GLN A 147 -18.77 -7.90 -6.77
C GLN A 147 -17.86 -6.74 -7.17
N LEU A 148 -17.10 -6.15 -6.22
CA LEU A 148 -16.14 -5.10 -6.51
C LEU A 148 -14.98 -5.63 -7.37
N LEU A 149 -14.47 -6.82 -7.05
CA LEU A 149 -13.40 -7.48 -7.81
C LEU A 149 -13.86 -7.84 -9.22
N ASP A 150 -15.07 -8.40 -9.36
CA ASP A 150 -15.66 -8.72 -10.66
C ASP A 150 -15.81 -7.47 -11.54
N ARG A 151 -16.25 -6.34 -10.95
CA ARG A 151 -16.33 -5.06 -11.66
C ARG A 151 -14.96 -4.59 -12.13
N ALA A 152 -13.95 -4.63 -11.26
CA ALA A 152 -12.59 -4.22 -11.59
C ALA A 152 -11.98 -5.11 -12.69
N THR A 153 -12.17 -6.42 -12.61
CA THR A 153 -11.72 -7.39 -13.62
C THR A 153 -12.40 -7.16 -14.98
N LYS A 154 -13.73 -6.95 -14.98
CA LYS A 154 -14.50 -6.69 -16.21
C LYS A 154 -14.04 -5.45 -16.96
N VAL A 155 -13.56 -4.43 -16.25
CA VAL A 155 -13.02 -3.22 -16.89
C VAL A 155 -11.51 -3.32 -17.17
N GLY A 156 -10.88 -4.48 -16.97
CA GLY A 156 -9.49 -4.76 -17.33
C GLY A 156 -8.45 -4.28 -16.34
N LEU A 157 -8.81 -4.01 -15.08
CA LEU A 157 -7.84 -3.66 -14.03
C LEU A 157 -7.12 -4.92 -13.52
N LYS A 158 -5.81 -4.81 -13.35
CA LYS A 158 -4.94 -5.88 -12.83
C LYS A 158 -4.90 -5.83 -11.29
N VAL A 159 -6.03 -6.17 -10.67
CA VAL A 159 -6.15 -6.17 -9.20
C VAL A 159 -5.50 -7.43 -8.62
N ARG A 160 -4.73 -7.26 -7.55
CA ARG A 160 -4.18 -8.29 -6.68
C ARG A 160 -4.69 -8.06 -5.26
N LEU A 161 -5.38 -9.03 -4.70
CA LEU A 161 -5.76 -8.98 -3.29
C LEU A 161 -4.53 -9.16 -2.41
N THR A 162 -4.46 -8.39 -1.34
CA THR A 162 -3.41 -8.57 -0.35
C THR A 162 -4.01 -8.72 1.04
N TYR A 163 -3.47 -9.65 1.81
CA TYR A 163 -3.69 -9.75 3.24
C TYR A 163 -2.39 -9.40 3.97
N GLY A 164 -2.51 -8.64 5.04
CA GLY A 164 -1.40 -8.24 5.90
C GLY A 164 -1.85 -7.38 7.05
N MET A 165 -0.95 -7.12 7.95
CA MET A 165 -1.17 -6.30 9.15
C MET A 165 0.13 -5.55 9.48
N THR A 166 0.09 -4.68 10.48
CA THR A 166 1.28 -3.94 10.92
C THR A 166 2.39 -4.89 11.36
N GLU A 167 2.04 -5.95 12.09
CA GLU A 167 2.95 -6.95 12.63
C GLU A 167 3.65 -7.81 11.58
N THR A 168 3.12 -7.86 10.35
CA THR A 168 3.75 -8.55 9.21
C THR A 168 4.49 -7.60 8.27
N ALA A 169 4.77 -6.37 8.69
CA ALA A 169 5.33 -5.32 7.83
C ALA A 169 4.50 -5.12 6.54
N GLY A 170 3.17 -5.07 6.68
CA GLY A 170 2.25 -4.90 5.55
C GLY A 170 1.78 -6.21 4.91
N GLY A 171 1.56 -6.19 3.59
CA GLY A 171 1.04 -7.36 2.86
C GLY A 171 2.03 -8.53 2.86
N CYS A 172 1.55 -9.71 3.25
CA CYS A 172 2.32 -10.95 3.31
C CYS A 172 1.68 -12.11 2.52
N VAL A 173 0.43 -11.95 2.09
CA VAL A 173 -0.27 -12.89 1.19
C VAL A 173 -0.83 -12.11 0.02
N TYR A 174 -0.67 -12.62 -1.18
CA TYR A 174 -1.12 -12.04 -2.44
C TYR A 174 -1.93 -13.06 -3.22
N ASP A 175 -3.17 -12.71 -3.60
CA ASP A 175 -4.10 -13.59 -4.34
C ASP A 175 -4.21 -14.99 -3.73
N GLY A 176 -4.64 -15.00 -2.47
CA GLY A 176 -4.85 -16.25 -1.75
C GLY A 176 -5.95 -17.13 -2.33
#